data_ecda6d96c70a59823af01a89bc93c52f
#
_entry.id   ecda6d96c70a59823af01a89bc93c52f
#
_cell.length_a   1.000
_cell.length_b   1.000
_cell.length_c   1.000
_cell.angle_alpha   90.00
_cell.angle_beta   90.00
_cell.angle_gamma   90.00
#
_symmetry.space_group_name_H-M   'P 1'
#
loop_
_entity.id
_entity.type
_entity.pdbx_description
1 polymer ?
#
loop_
_entity_poly.entity_id
_entity_poly.type
_entity_poly.pdbx_seq_one_letter_code
_entity_poly.pdbx_strand_id
1 'polypeptide(L)'
;QVYNWIHDSIHEVIHMNYKDLQNGTLFPQAITEFLEWCGEEYIFFTWGNQDVMELQRNMKFYNLLELLPGPVTYYDVQKLYSISYDDGTHRCALEHAIDELKIEKSKGFHRALADAWYTAEVLKKINNIIIINHPSLDVYQNPKKKKDEIHISYPDHDKYVSREFATRERIMKDREVTSTRCPVCHLPAKRKLRWFMNNPKVYYSISNCEEHGLIRGKIR
;
A
#
# COMPACT_ATOMS: atom_id res chain seq x y z
N GLN A 1 16.59 -16.21 -11.52
CA GLN A 1 17.09 -16.55 -12.85
C GLN A 1 16.48 -15.59 -13.86
N VAL A 2 17.31 -14.84 -14.54
CA VAL A 2 16.87 -13.92 -15.60
C VAL A 2 16.40 -14.76 -16.79
N TYR A 3 15.24 -14.45 -17.36
CA TYR A 3 14.76 -15.11 -18.57
C TYR A 3 15.77 -14.94 -19.71
N ASN A 4 15.88 -15.92 -20.58
CA ASN A 4 16.83 -15.90 -21.69
C ASN A 4 16.49 -14.83 -22.77
N TRP A 5 15.37 -14.15 -22.64
CA TRP A 5 14.95 -13.06 -23.51
C TRP A 5 14.03 -12.11 -22.77
N ILE A 6 13.99 -10.88 -23.21
CA ILE A 6 13.05 -9.85 -22.76
C ILE A 6 12.05 -9.64 -23.90
N HIS A 7 10.76 -9.63 -23.59
CA HIS A 7 9.73 -9.34 -24.59
C HIS A 7 9.96 -7.92 -25.16
N ASP A 8 9.79 -7.77 -26.48
CA ASP A 8 10.10 -6.51 -27.16
C ASP A 8 9.41 -5.30 -26.54
N SER A 9 8.14 -5.45 -26.18
CA SER A 9 7.37 -4.41 -25.48
C SER A 9 7.96 -3.99 -24.11
N ILE A 10 8.65 -4.88 -23.42
CA ILE A 10 9.35 -4.58 -22.15
C ILE A 10 10.66 -3.88 -22.45
N HIS A 11 11.40 -4.36 -23.46
CA HIS A 11 12.67 -3.77 -23.87
C HIS A 11 12.50 -2.30 -24.28
N GLU A 12 11.43 -1.98 -25.03
CA GLU A 12 11.09 -0.61 -25.42
C GLU A 12 10.81 0.31 -24.23
N VAL A 13 10.22 -0.22 -23.16
CA VAL A 13 9.89 0.56 -21.96
C VAL A 13 11.10 0.76 -21.04
N ILE A 14 11.81 -0.32 -20.71
CA ILE A 14 12.90 -0.25 -19.70
C ILE A 14 14.24 0.21 -20.27
N HIS A 15 14.40 0.27 -21.60
CA HIS A 15 15.62 0.64 -22.29
C HIS A 15 16.87 -0.12 -21.79
N MET A 16 16.70 -1.38 -21.41
CA MET A 16 17.77 -2.29 -20.98
C MET A 16 17.87 -3.48 -21.94
N ASN A 17 19.07 -3.87 -22.26
CA ASN A 17 19.29 -5.06 -23.07
C ASN A 17 19.60 -6.28 -22.18
N TYR A 18 19.52 -7.47 -22.77
CA TYR A 18 19.74 -8.71 -22.05
C TYR A 18 21.15 -8.81 -21.41
N LYS A 19 22.18 -8.22 -22.04
CA LYS A 19 23.54 -8.20 -21.50
C LYS A 19 23.63 -7.39 -20.21
N ASP A 20 22.87 -6.30 -20.11
CA ASP A 20 22.82 -5.48 -18.90
C ASP A 20 22.26 -6.30 -17.73
N LEU A 21 21.25 -7.15 -18.01
CA LEU A 21 20.64 -8.01 -16.99
C LEU A 21 21.51 -9.22 -16.59
N GLN A 22 22.31 -9.75 -17.51
CA GLN A 22 23.21 -10.86 -17.20
C GLN A 22 24.26 -10.53 -16.14
N ASN A 23 24.70 -9.27 -16.10
CA ASN A 23 25.71 -8.78 -15.16
C ASN A 23 25.08 -8.21 -13.87
N GLY A 24 23.75 -8.28 -13.73
CA GLY A 24 23.04 -7.79 -12.55
C GLY A 24 23.23 -8.69 -11.32
N THR A 25 23.19 -8.10 -10.15
CA THR A 25 23.16 -8.81 -8.88
C THR A 25 21.92 -9.70 -8.79
N LEU A 26 22.06 -10.90 -8.27
CA LEU A 26 20.91 -11.80 -8.06
C LEU A 26 19.96 -11.22 -7.01
N PHE A 27 18.65 -11.41 -7.22
CA PHE A 27 17.62 -10.85 -6.34
C PHE A 27 17.83 -11.15 -4.84
N PRO A 28 18.19 -12.39 -4.41
CA PRO A 28 18.44 -12.66 -2.98
C PRO A 28 19.54 -11.77 -2.37
N GLN A 29 20.61 -11.56 -3.08
CA GLN A 29 21.68 -10.69 -2.63
C GLN A 29 21.23 -9.23 -2.65
N ALA A 30 20.66 -8.76 -3.75
CA ALA A 30 20.22 -7.38 -3.92
C ALA A 30 19.20 -6.97 -2.85
N ILE A 31 18.23 -7.83 -2.50
CA ILE A 31 17.22 -7.51 -1.47
C ILE A 31 17.84 -7.48 -0.07
N THR A 32 18.78 -8.36 0.23
CA THR A 32 19.47 -8.36 1.52
C THR A 32 20.28 -7.08 1.69
N GLU A 33 21.11 -6.73 0.73
CA GLU A 33 21.91 -5.48 0.72
C GLU A 33 21.00 -4.23 0.79
N PHE A 34 19.87 -4.25 0.09
CA PHE A 34 18.90 -3.15 0.12
C PHE A 34 18.28 -2.97 1.50
N LEU A 35 17.84 -4.04 2.17
CA LEU A 35 17.25 -3.96 3.51
C LEU A 35 18.29 -3.60 4.57
N GLU A 36 19.51 -4.08 4.44
CA GLU A 36 20.65 -3.64 5.29
C GLU A 36 20.93 -2.14 5.11
N TRP A 37 20.91 -1.64 3.88
CA TRP A 37 21.04 -0.21 3.59
C TRP A 37 19.89 0.62 4.17
N CYS A 38 18.65 0.12 4.15
CA CYS A 38 17.50 0.77 4.78
C CYS A 38 17.66 0.91 6.30
N GLY A 39 18.36 -0.02 6.96
CA GLY A 39 18.53 -0.06 8.41
C GLY A 39 17.29 -0.60 9.14
N GLU A 40 17.13 -0.24 10.42
CA GLU A 40 16.04 -0.77 11.26
C GLU A 40 14.77 0.07 11.21
N GLU A 41 14.90 1.38 10.99
CA GLU A 41 13.78 2.33 10.95
C GLU A 41 13.67 2.97 9.56
N TYR A 42 12.74 2.51 8.75
CA TYR A 42 12.49 3.05 7.43
C TYR A 42 11.02 2.99 7.05
N ILE A 43 10.65 3.82 6.09
CA ILE A 43 9.31 3.85 5.49
C ILE A 43 9.47 3.91 3.98
N PHE A 44 8.74 3.06 3.27
CA PHE A 44 8.70 3.10 1.82
C PHE A 44 7.78 4.20 1.30
N PHE A 45 8.24 4.87 0.25
CA PHE A 45 7.46 5.78 -0.56
C PHE A 45 7.51 5.28 -2.01
N THR A 46 6.35 5.02 -2.61
CA THR A 46 6.25 4.42 -3.95
C THR A 46 5.33 5.23 -4.84
N TRP A 47 5.49 5.13 -6.15
CA TRP A 47 4.51 5.67 -7.10
C TRP A 47 3.44 4.61 -7.39
N GLY A 48 2.41 4.57 -6.53
CA GLY A 48 1.36 3.57 -6.58
C GLY A 48 1.56 2.43 -5.58
N ASN A 49 0.73 1.40 -5.69
CA ASN A 49 0.64 0.31 -4.71
C ASN A 49 1.29 -1.00 -5.16
N GLN A 50 1.91 -1.04 -6.34
CA GLN A 50 2.42 -2.29 -6.91
C GLN A 50 3.81 -2.66 -6.37
N ASP A 51 4.68 -1.69 -6.15
CA ASP A 51 6.10 -1.94 -5.85
C ASP A 51 6.30 -2.78 -4.59
N VAL A 52 5.61 -2.43 -3.49
CA VAL A 52 5.71 -3.16 -2.23
C VAL A 52 5.15 -4.58 -2.37
N MET A 53 4.08 -4.76 -3.13
CA MET A 53 3.49 -6.06 -3.38
C MET A 53 4.41 -6.95 -4.24
N GLU A 54 4.96 -6.41 -5.32
CA GLU A 54 5.88 -7.14 -6.20
C GLU A 54 7.20 -7.49 -5.50
N LEU A 55 7.71 -6.58 -4.66
CA LEU A 55 8.87 -6.86 -3.81
C LEU A 55 8.61 -8.10 -2.95
N GLN A 56 7.51 -8.12 -2.20
CA GLN A 56 7.13 -9.25 -1.35
C GLN A 56 6.86 -10.54 -2.15
N ARG A 57 6.29 -10.43 -3.35
CA ARG A 57 6.07 -11.58 -4.24
C ARG A 57 7.39 -12.22 -4.65
N ASN A 58 8.38 -11.41 -5.03
CA ASN A 58 9.72 -11.90 -5.36
C ASN A 58 10.43 -12.47 -4.13
N MET A 59 10.36 -11.81 -2.98
CA MET A 59 10.90 -12.33 -1.73
C MET A 59 10.31 -13.69 -1.36
N LYS A 60 8.99 -13.86 -1.53
CA LYS A 60 8.32 -15.14 -1.31
C LYS A 60 8.84 -16.24 -2.23
N PHE A 61 9.07 -15.93 -3.52
CA PHE A 61 9.62 -16.89 -4.48
C PHE A 61 10.99 -17.43 -4.05
N TYR A 62 11.82 -16.57 -3.45
CA TYR A 62 13.16 -16.94 -2.95
C TYR A 62 13.18 -17.35 -1.46
N ASN A 63 12.02 -17.53 -0.81
CA ASN A 63 11.92 -17.86 0.62
C ASN A 63 12.58 -16.82 1.55
N LEU A 64 12.52 -15.54 1.19
CA LEU A 64 13.11 -14.41 1.93
C LEU A 64 12.05 -13.49 2.57
N LEU A 65 10.77 -13.90 2.56
CA LEU A 65 9.67 -13.04 2.99
C LEU A 65 9.76 -12.64 4.48
N GLU A 66 10.49 -13.41 5.27
CA GLU A 66 10.69 -13.12 6.70
C GLU A 66 11.58 -11.89 6.96
N LEU A 67 12.38 -11.48 5.97
CA LEU A 67 13.20 -10.27 6.06
C LEU A 67 12.37 -8.98 6.03
N LEU A 68 11.14 -9.04 5.50
CA LEU A 68 10.20 -7.93 5.47
C LEU A 68 8.84 -8.39 6.02
N PRO A 69 8.70 -8.52 7.36
CA PRO A 69 7.44 -8.96 7.95
C PRO A 69 6.33 -7.94 7.70
N GLY A 70 5.17 -8.44 7.30
CA GLY A 70 3.99 -7.62 7.04
C GLY A 70 2.95 -7.69 8.16
N PRO A 71 1.87 -6.89 8.05
CA PRO A 71 1.58 -5.92 6.97
C PRO A 71 2.57 -4.77 6.89
N VAL A 72 2.87 -4.29 5.67
CA VAL A 72 3.83 -3.20 5.47
C VAL A 72 3.09 -1.87 5.37
N THR A 73 3.38 -0.96 6.27
CA THR A 73 2.93 0.44 6.16
C THR A 73 3.88 1.19 5.23
N TYR A 74 3.32 1.92 4.28
CA TYR A 74 4.07 2.71 3.31
C TYR A 74 3.27 3.95 2.90
N TYR A 75 3.83 4.80 2.07
CA TYR A 75 3.13 5.93 1.47
C TYR A 75 3.08 5.80 -0.06
N ASP A 76 1.86 5.72 -0.57
CA ASP A 76 1.57 5.79 -2.01
C ASP A 76 1.57 7.25 -2.45
N VAL A 77 2.69 7.71 -3.02
CA VAL A 77 2.88 9.11 -3.44
C VAL A 77 1.92 9.50 -4.58
N GLN A 78 1.55 8.56 -5.44
CA GLN A 78 0.54 8.78 -6.48
C GLN A 78 -0.84 9.10 -5.87
N LYS A 79 -1.22 8.38 -4.79
CA LYS A 79 -2.43 8.67 -4.02
C LYS A 79 -2.35 10.03 -3.33
N LEU A 80 -1.21 10.31 -2.69
CA LEU A 80 -0.99 11.60 -2.00
C LEU A 80 -1.01 12.77 -2.97
N TYR A 81 -0.42 12.61 -4.15
CA TYR A 81 -0.49 13.59 -5.23
C TYR A 81 -1.94 13.87 -5.65
N SER A 82 -2.73 12.82 -5.90
CA SER A 82 -4.14 12.97 -6.25
C SER A 82 -4.95 13.71 -5.17
N ILE A 83 -4.72 13.40 -3.89
CA ILE A 83 -5.36 14.10 -2.77
C ILE A 83 -4.96 15.58 -2.71
N SER A 84 -3.72 15.91 -3.10
CA SER A 84 -3.17 17.27 -2.97
C SER A 84 -3.51 18.18 -4.16
N TYR A 85 -3.59 17.61 -5.36
CA TYR A 85 -3.61 18.37 -6.61
C TYR A 85 -4.74 17.98 -7.58
N ASP A 86 -5.53 16.93 -7.24
CA ASP A 86 -6.62 16.42 -8.07
C ASP A 86 -7.83 16.06 -7.18
N ASP A 87 -8.68 15.14 -7.61
CA ASP A 87 -9.94 14.72 -6.95
C ASP A 87 -9.77 13.71 -5.80
N GLY A 88 -8.55 13.26 -5.51
CA GLY A 88 -8.23 12.23 -4.52
C GLY A 88 -8.49 10.79 -4.99
N THR A 89 -9.06 10.59 -6.16
CA THR A 89 -9.43 9.27 -6.71
C THR A 89 -8.67 8.90 -7.98
N HIS A 90 -8.40 9.87 -8.84
CA HIS A 90 -7.66 9.66 -10.08
C HIS A 90 -6.20 9.30 -9.81
N ARG A 91 -5.65 8.41 -10.61
CA ARG A 91 -4.25 7.95 -10.53
C ARG A 91 -3.56 8.24 -11.85
N CYS A 92 -2.80 9.32 -11.90
CA CYS A 92 -2.06 9.71 -13.09
C CYS A 92 -0.68 9.03 -13.18
N ALA A 93 -0.07 9.07 -14.36
CA ALA A 93 1.31 8.65 -14.55
C ALA A 93 2.29 9.62 -13.84
N LEU A 94 3.46 9.11 -13.43
CA LEU A 94 4.50 9.93 -12.77
C LEU A 94 4.92 11.10 -13.64
N GLU A 95 5.07 10.88 -14.95
CA GLU A 95 5.46 11.92 -15.89
C GLU A 95 4.45 13.09 -15.94
N HIS A 96 3.16 12.78 -15.85
CA HIS A 96 2.11 13.81 -15.77
C HIS A 96 2.25 14.68 -14.53
N ALA A 97 2.47 14.06 -13.35
CA ALA A 97 2.68 14.80 -12.11
C ALA A 97 3.93 15.70 -12.16
N ILE A 98 5.00 15.21 -12.80
CA ILE A 98 6.23 15.97 -12.99
C ILE A 98 5.99 17.20 -13.86
N ASP A 99 5.25 17.06 -14.97
CA ASP A 99 4.91 18.17 -15.87
C ASP A 99 4.04 19.20 -15.17
N GLU A 100 3.00 18.77 -14.46
CA GLU A 100 2.12 19.66 -13.72
C GLU A 100 2.83 20.46 -12.63
N LEU A 101 3.70 19.77 -11.88
CA LEU A 101 4.49 20.39 -10.80
C LEU A 101 5.73 21.14 -11.31
N LYS A 102 5.96 21.17 -12.63
CA LYS A 102 7.11 21.82 -13.29
C LYS A 102 8.45 21.36 -12.71
N ILE A 103 8.57 20.05 -12.46
CA ILE A 103 9.82 19.44 -12.02
C ILE A 103 10.72 19.25 -13.24
N GLU A 104 11.98 19.67 -13.13
CA GLU A 104 12.93 19.56 -14.22
C GLU A 104 13.22 18.11 -14.63
N LYS A 105 13.06 17.79 -15.92
CA LYS A 105 13.32 16.45 -16.49
C LYS A 105 14.81 16.26 -16.77
N SER A 106 15.60 16.10 -15.72
CA SER A 106 17.06 15.94 -15.81
C SER A 106 17.51 14.48 -15.97
N LYS A 107 16.63 13.51 -15.81
CA LYS A 107 16.92 12.06 -15.86
C LYS A 107 15.98 11.36 -16.86
N GLY A 108 16.47 10.30 -17.50
CA GLY A 108 15.63 9.47 -18.37
C GLY A 108 14.58 8.69 -17.56
N PHE A 109 13.34 8.67 -18.04
CA PHE A 109 12.24 7.90 -17.47
C PHE A 109 12.42 6.39 -17.69
N HIS A 110 11.58 5.60 -17.02
CA HIS A 110 11.53 4.13 -17.10
C HIS A 110 12.82 3.44 -16.62
N ARG A 111 13.57 4.13 -15.76
CA ARG A 111 14.67 3.58 -14.98
C ARG A 111 14.32 3.66 -13.51
N ALA A 112 14.27 2.54 -12.79
CA ALA A 112 13.82 2.45 -11.40
C ALA A 112 14.44 3.55 -10.49
N LEU A 113 15.74 3.82 -10.63
CA LEU A 113 16.39 4.87 -9.84
C LEU A 113 15.94 6.29 -10.23
N ALA A 114 15.67 6.53 -11.52
CA ALA A 114 15.18 7.83 -11.98
C ALA A 114 13.73 8.03 -11.54
N ASP A 115 12.89 7.00 -11.66
CA ASP A 115 11.50 7.03 -11.25
C ASP A 115 11.38 7.21 -9.72
N ALA A 116 12.24 6.55 -8.93
CA ALA A 116 12.32 6.76 -7.48
C ALA A 116 12.75 8.20 -7.14
N TRP A 117 13.72 8.77 -7.89
CA TRP A 117 14.14 10.16 -7.69
C TRP A 117 13.00 11.14 -8.00
N TYR A 118 12.30 10.96 -9.13
CA TYR A 118 11.15 11.81 -9.47
C TYR A 118 10.00 11.66 -8.47
N THR A 119 9.75 10.46 -7.98
CA THR A 119 8.76 10.21 -6.91
C THR A 119 9.12 11.02 -5.64
N ALA A 120 10.41 11.06 -5.29
CA ALA A 120 10.88 11.87 -4.16
C ALA A 120 10.74 13.37 -4.40
N GLU A 121 10.96 13.86 -5.64
CA GLU A 121 10.76 15.28 -5.98
C GLU A 121 9.28 15.67 -5.91
N VAL A 122 8.37 14.81 -6.37
CA VAL A 122 6.91 15.01 -6.20
C VAL A 122 6.55 15.03 -4.71
N LEU A 123 7.05 14.08 -3.92
CA LEU A 123 6.79 14.01 -2.47
C LEU A 123 7.17 15.31 -1.74
N LYS A 124 8.30 15.92 -2.10
CA LYS A 124 8.74 17.21 -1.52
C LYS A 124 7.76 18.37 -1.75
N LYS A 125 6.88 18.25 -2.73
CA LYS A 125 5.86 19.28 -3.02
C LYS A 125 4.58 19.06 -2.23
N ILE A 126 4.36 17.87 -1.66
CA ILE A 126 3.13 17.52 -0.94
C ILE A 126 3.21 18.01 0.51
N ASN A 127 2.11 18.55 1.02
CA ASN A 127 2.01 19.02 2.40
C ASN A 127 2.16 17.85 3.40
N ASN A 128 3.01 18.02 4.41
CA ASN A 128 3.27 17.01 5.43
C ASN A 128 2.00 16.55 6.18
N ILE A 129 1.02 17.42 6.37
CA ILE A 129 -0.25 17.06 7.02
C ILE A 129 -1.01 16.04 6.18
N ILE A 130 -1.00 16.19 4.84
CA ILE A 130 -1.61 15.20 3.94
C ILE A 130 -0.86 13.87 4.03
N ILE A 131 0.47 13.90 4.02
CA ILE A 131 1.29 12.67 4.11
C ILE A 131 0.94 11.92 5.39
N ILE A 132 1.03 12.57 6.55
CA ILE A 132 0.83 11.92 7.85
C ILE A 132 -0.58 11.31 7.98
N ASN A 133 -1.59 11.97 7.43
CA ASN A 133 -2.98 11.53 7.57
C ASN A 133 -3.41 10.47 6.55
N HIS A 134 -2.59 10.14 5.55
CA HIS A 134 -2.97 9.21 4.49
C HIS A 134 -1.96 8.07 4.25
N PRO A 135 -1.51 7.36 5.30
CA PRO A 135 -0.66 6.20 5.11
C PRO A 135 -1.37 5.15 4.25
N SER A 136 -0.61 4.30 3.63
CA SER A 136 -1.08 3.13 2.89
C SER A 136 -0.64 1.86 3.60
N LEU A 137 -1.37 0.79 3.43
CA LEU A 137 -1.07 -0.48 4.04
C LEU A 137 -1.12 -1.58 3.00
N ASP A 138 0.01 -2.21 2.77
CA ASP A 138 0.07 -3.44 2.00
C ASP A 138 -0.23 -4.63 2.89
N VAL A 139 -1.19 -5.44 2.47
CA VAL A 139 -1.67 -6.62 3.20
C VAL A 139 -1.34 -7.92 2.44
N TYR A 140 -0.25 -7.95 1.70
CA TYR A 140 0.26 -9.18 1.10
C TYR A 140 0.53 -10.25 2.16
N GLN A 141 0.98 -9.82 3.34
CA GLN A 141 1.08 -10.64 4.53
C GLN A 141 0.11 -10.11 5.59
N ASN A 142 -0.79 -10.94 6.06
CA ASN A 142 -1.67 -10.61 7.19
C ASN A 142 -0.91 -10.64 8.52
N PRO A 143 -1.37 -9.92 9.55
CA PRO A 143 -0.86 -10.08 10.90
C PRO A 143 -0.88 -11.54 11.35
N LYS A 144 0.19 -12.02 11.94
CA LYS A 144 0.27 -13.42 12.45
C LYS A 144 -0.32 -13.54 13.84
N LYS A 145 -0.23 -12.50 14.66
CA LYS A 145 -0.67 -12.47 16.06
C LYS A 145 -1.58 -11.27 16.31
N LYS A 146 -2.40 -11.36 17.36
CA LYS A 146 -3.32 -10.27 17.74
C LYS A 146 -2.59 -8.95 18.04
N LYS A 147 -1.40 -8.99 18.60
CA LYS A 147 -0.61 -7.79 18.89
C LYS A 147 -0.07 -7.08 17.64
N ASP A 148 -0.05 -7.79 16.50
CA ASP A 148 0.44 -7.29 15.22
C ASP A 148 -0.74 -6.77 14.35
N GLU A 149 -1.98 -6.84 14.85
CA GLU A 149 -3.18 -6.32 14.17
C GLU A 149 -3.11 -4.80 14.13
N ILE A 150 -3.52 -4.22 13.00
CA ILE A 150 -3.30 -2.80 12.70
C ILE A 150 -4.63 -2.06 12.68
N HIS A 151 -4.68 -0.93 13.38
CA HIS A 151 -5.75 0.04 13.31
C HIS A 151 -5.23 1.35 12.70
N ILE A 152 -5.84 1.83 11.64
CA ILE A 152 -5.53 3.10 11.02
C ILE A 152 -6.80 3.92 10.92
N SER A 153 -6.76 5.14 11.46
CA SER A 153 -7.83 6.12 11.29
C SER A 153 -7.45 7.08 10.15
N TYR A 154 -8.33 7.18 9.16
CA TYR A 154 -8.25 8.13 8.06
C TYR A 154 -9.29 9.23 8.28
N PRO A 155 -9.21 10.37 7.58
CA PRO A 155 -10.17 11.44 7.72
C PRO A 155 -11.63 11.07 7.38
N ASP A 156 -11.83 10.06 6.54
CA ASP A 156 -13.13 9.63 6.01
C ASP A 156 -13.52 8.21 6.40
N HIS A 157 -12.60 7.40 6.94
CA HIS A 157 -12.88 6.04 7.38
C HIS A 157 -11.84 5.50 8.36
N ASP A 158 -12.22 4.47 9.12
CA ASP A 158 -11.30 3.65 9.91
C ASP A 158 -11.03 2.32 9.19
N LYS A 159 -9.80 1.84 9.25
CA LYS A 159 -9.37 0.55 8.71
C LYS A 159 -8.76 -0.30 9.81
N TYR A 160 -9.26 -1.51 9.96
CA TYR A 160 -8.70 -2.52 10.84
C TYR A 160 -8.25 -3.75 10.04
N VAL A 161 -7.02 -4.17 10.23
CA VAL A 161 -6.47 -5.37 9.59
C VAL A 161 -6.14 -6.38 10.67
N SER A 162 -6.90 -7.45 10.69
CA SER A 162 -6.77 -8.54 11.65
C SER A 162 -5.86 -9.65 11.12
N ARG A 163 -5.42 -10.52 12.03
CA ARG A 163 -4.88 -11.82 11.67
C ARG A 163 -5.92 -12.66 10.93
N GLU A 164 -5.46 -13.72 10.31
CA GLU A 164 -6.35 -14.70 9.68
C GLU A 164 -7.17 -15.48 10.71
N PHE A 165 -8.41 -15.77 10.34
CA PHE A 165 -9.32 -16.61 11.12
C PHE A 165 -9.63 -17.91 10.37
N ALA A 166 -9.61 -19.02 11.07
CA ALA A 166 -9.87 -20.33 10.48
C ALA A 166 -11.31 -20.51 9.95
N THR A 167 -12.29 -19.80 10.52
CA THR A 167 -13.69 -19.88 10.11
C THR A 167 -14.41 -18.54 10.22
N ARG A 168 -15.46 -18.39 9.42
CA ARG A 168 -16.35 -17.23 9.44
C ARG A 168 -16.97 -16.98 10.82
N GLU A 169 -17.37 -18.05 11.52
CA GLU A 169 -17.99 -17.97 12.83
C GLU A 169 -17.03 -17.32 13.84
N ARG A 170 -15.74 -17.58 13.74
CA ARG A 170 -14.71 -16.93 14.57
C ARG A 170 -14.56 -15.45 14.24
N ILE A 171 -14.60 -15.07 12.95
CA ILE A 171 -14.60 -13.66 12.54
C ILE A 171 -15.79 -12.92 13.15
N MET A 172 -16.99 -13.49 13.00
CA MET A 172 -18.23 -12.85 13.49
C MET A 172 -18.37 -12.81 15.01
N LYS A 173 -17.58 -13.59 15.74
CA LYS A 173 -17.50 -13.56 17.21
C LYS A 173 -16.41 -12.59 17.71
N ASP A 174 -15.47 -12.20 16.87
CA ASP A 174 -14.43 -11.26 17.27
C ASP A 174 -15.00 -9.84 17.32
N ARG A 175 -14.91 -9.23 18.50
CA ARG A 175 -15.52 -7.92 18.77
C ARG A 175 -14.77 -6.78 18.07
N GLU A 176 -13.46 -6.89 17.93
CA GLU A 176 -12.65 -5.87 17.23
C GLU A 176 -13.02 -5.85 15.74
N VAL A 177 -13.05 -7.02 15.09
CA VAL A 177 -13.39 -7.14 13.66
C VAL A 177 -14.84 -6.70 13.40
N THR A 178 -15.77 -7.03 14.29
CA THR A 178 -17.19 -6.75 14.07
C THR A 178 -17.68 -5.43 14.69
N SER A 179 -16.81 -4.69 15.38
CA SER A 179 -17.09 -3.34 15.86
C SER A 179 -17.01 -2.34 14.72
N THR A 180 -17.94 -1.41 14.67
CA THR A 180 -17.87 -0.25 13.78
C THR A 180 -17.58 0.98 14.63
N ARG A 181 -16.51 1.70 14.33
CA ARG A 181 -16.18 2.97 14.96
C ARG A 181 -16.55 4.13 14.04
N CYS A 182 -16.86 5.26 14.63
CA CYS A 182 -17.08 6.49 13.88
C CYS A 182 -15.76 7.05 13.39
N PRO A 183 -15.56 7.33 12.10
CA PRO A 183 -14.30 7.90 11.60
C PRO A 183 -14.05 9.33 12.06
N VAL A 184 -15.08 10.03 12.58
CA VAL A 184 -14.96 11.43 13.03
C VAL A 184 -14.62 11.52 14.52
N CYS A 185 -15.36 10.84 15.39
CA CYS A 185 -15.14 10.89 16.85
C CYS A 185 -14.45 9.63 17.41
N HIS A 186 -14.17 8.63 16.58
CA HIS A 186 -13.54 7.34 16.91
C HIS A 186 -14.26 6.51 17.97
N LEU A 187 -15.44 6.92 18.38
CA LEU A 187 -16.26 6.20 19.35
C LEU A 187 -16.97 5.00 18.69
N PRO A 188 -17.23 3.92 19.45
CA PRO A 188 -18.02 2.78 18.96
C PRO A 188 -19.43 3.21 18.54
N ALA A 189 -19.85 2.84 17.34
CA ALA A 189 -21.17 3.14 16.81
C ALA A 189 -22.16 1.99 17.11
N LYS A 190 -23.40 2.33 17.46
CA LYS A 190 -24.45 1.36 17.78
C LYS A 190 -24.96 0.69 16.52
N ARG A 191 -24.84 -0.64 16.42
CA ARG A 191 -25.29 -1.39 15.26
C ARG A 191 -26.79 -1.30 15.07
N LYS A 192 -27.22 -0.90 13.87
CA LYS A 192 -28.61 -0.84 13.42
C LYS A 192 -28.97 -2.02 12.53
N LEU A 193 -28.08 -2.38 11.60
CA LEU A 193 -28.23 -3.54 10.73
C LEU A 193 -27.09 -4.53 11.02
N ARG A 194 -27.44 -5.80 11.24
CA ARG A 194 -26.46 -6.86 11.46
C ARG A 194 -25.60 -7.09 10.20
N TRP A 195 -24.43 -7.68 10.39
CA TRP A 195 -23.57 -8.09 9.29
C TRP A 195 -24.32 -9.05 8.35
N PHE A 196 -24.43 -8.66 7.10
CA PHE A 196 -25.02 -9.48 6.04
C PHE A 196 -24.02 -9.64 4.89
N MET A 197 -24.08 -10.78 4.24
CA MET A 197 -23.21 -11.11 3.11
C MET A 197 -23.74 -10.46 1.84
N ASN A 198 -22.90 -9.66 1.17
CA ASN A 198 -23.20 -9.12 -0.14
C ASN A 198 -22.69 -10.05 -1.26
N ASN A 199 -21.52 -10.65 -1.03
CA ASN A 199 -20.95 -11.71 -1.85
C ASN A 199 -20.07 -12.62 -0.96
N PRO A 200 -19.57 -13.77 -1.46
CA PRO A 200 -18.81 -14.72 -0.64
C PRO A 200 -17.62 -14.17 0.14
N LYS A 201 -17.10 -13.01 -0.28
CA LYS A 201 -15.90 -12.39 0.31
C LYS A 201 -16.18 -11.07 1.04
N VAL A 202 -17.40 -10.54 0.98
CA VAL A 202 -17.69 -9.20 1.50
C VAL A 202 -18.97 -9.18 2.32
N TYR A 203 -18.86 -8.63 3.53
CA TYR A 203 -19.95 -8.40 4.45
C TYR A 203 -20.12 -6.90 4.68
N TYR A 204 -21.37 -6.47 4.86
CA TYR A 204 -21.73 -5.11 5.23
C TYR A 204 -22.55 -5.08 6.52
N SER A 205 -22.46 -3.99 7.24
CA SER A 205 -23.33 -3.63 8.35
C SER A 205 -23.64 -2.14 8.31
N ILE A 206 -24.66 -1.71 9.02
CA ILE A 206 -24.94 -0.31 9.27
C ILE A 206 -24.96 -0.09 10.78
N SER A 207 -24.23 0.90 11.22
CA SER A 207 -24.20 1.37 12.61
C SER A 207 -24.56 2.85 12.65
N ASN A 208 -24.91 3.37 13.81
CA ASN A 208 -25.23 4.77 14.03
C ASN A 208 -24.33 5.34 15.12
N CYS A 209 -23.62 6.39 14.79
CA CYS A 209 -23.02 7.29 15.77
C CYS A 209 -24.09 8.29 16.23
N GLU A 210 -24.17 8.57 17.51
CA GLU A 210 -25.16 9.52 18.03
C GLU A 210 -24.96 10.95 17.52
N GLU A 211 -23.70 11.34 17.31
CA GLU A 211 -23.33 12.67 16.84
C GLU A 211 -23.20 12.78 15.31
N HIS A 212 -22.71 11.72 14.63
CA HIS A 212 -22.32 11.80 13.21
C HIS A 212 -23.20 10.94 12.28
N GLY A 213 -24.25 10.29 12.83
CA GLY A 213 -25.23 9.57 12.04
C GLY A 213 -24.79 8.18 11.55
N LEU A 214 -25.27 7.79 10.37
CA LEU A 214 -25.12 6.43 9.85
C LEU A 214 -23.72 6.15 9.30
N ILE A 215 -23.18 5.00 9.69
CA ILE A 215 -21.84 4.53 9.29
C ILE A 215 -21.98 3.15 8.68
N ARG A 216 -21.34 2.95 7.53
CA ARG A 216 -21.24 1.66 6.86
C ARG A 216 -20.01 0.90 7.34
N GLY A 217 -20.22 -0.27 7.94
CA GLY A 217 -19.17 -1.26 8.17
C GLY A 217 -18.97 -2.16 6.95
N LYS A 218 -17.70 -2.56 6.67
CA LYS A 218 -17.33 -3.49 5.61
C LYS A 218 -16.25 -4.44 6.11
N ILE A 219 -16.47 -5.75 5.96
CA ILE A 219 -15.47 -6.82 6.21
C ILE A 219 -15.16 -7.50 4.86
N ARG A 220 -13.88 -7.72 4.60
CA ARG A 220 -13.38 -8.48 3.42
C ARG A 220 -12.58 -9.69 3.87
#